data_86ffe9bae710e47028626e9780efa8d2
#
_entry.id   86ffe9bae710e47028626e9780efa8d2
#
_cell.length_a   1.000
_cell.length_b   1.000
_cell.length_c   1.000
_cell.angle_alpha   90.00
_cell.angle_beta   90.00
_cell.angle_gamma   90.00
#
_symmetry.space_group_name_H-M   'P 1'
#
loop_
_entity.id
_entity.type
_entity.pdbx_description
1 polymer ?
#
loop_
_entity_poly.entity_id
_entity_poly.type
_entity_poly.pdbx_seq_one_letter_code
_entity_poly.pdbx_strand_id
1 'polypeptide(L)'
;MKILVTGGLGFIGSHTVVELQNEGFEVIAIDNLSNSSLEVLDGIERITGKKPIFENIDLREKAAVQSFFKKYSDISGVIHFAASKAVGESVENPLLYYENNINALVYVLQEITKLEKANFIFSSSCTVYGQAEVMPITENASVQPAMSPYGNTKQIGEEIITDVAKVTNMNSILLRYFNPIGAHESAEIGELPLGVPQNLVP
;
A
#
# COMPACT_ATOMS: atom_id res chain seq x y z
N MET A 1 11.91 16.24 -1.52
CA MET A 1 12.01 14.88 -0.96
C MET A 1 11.22 13.96 -1.87
N LYS A 2 11.79 12.79 -2.23
CA LYS A 2 11.20 11.87 -3.20
C LYS A 2 10.54 10.70 -2.48
N ILE A 3 9.25 10.47 -2.71
CA ILE A 3 8.44 9.43 -2.05
C ILE A 3 7.96 8.42 -3.09
N LEU A 4 8.18 7.15 -2.80
CA LEU A 4 7.59 6.04 -3.54
C LEU A 4 6.22 5.69 -2.97
N VAL A 5 5.21 5.62 -3.83
CA VAL A 5 3.88 5.10 -3.49
C VAL A 5 3.64 3.84 -4.33
N THR A 6 3.60 2.69 -3.68
CA THR A 6 3.25 1.42 -4.35
C THR A 6 1.75 1.20 -4.32
N GLY A 7 1.18 0.62 -5.37
CA GLY A 7 -0.28 0.65 -5.56
C GLY A 7 -0.79 2.08 -5.77
N GLY A 8 0.06 2.93 -6.38
CA GLY A 8 -0.15 4.37 -6.48
C GLY A 8 -1.30 4.79 -7.38
N LEU A 9 -1.81 3.91 -8.21
CA LEU A 9 -2.99 4.16 -9.05
C LEU A 9 -4.26 3.49 -8.51
N GLY A 10 -4.17 2.78 -7.38
CA GLY A 10 -5.33 2.29 -6.65
C GLY A 10 -6.07 3.43 -5.92
N PHE A 11 -7.21 3.09 -5.31
CA PHE A 11 -8.07 4.07 -4.62
C PHE A 11 -7.31 4.92 -3.58
N ILE A 12 -6.78 4.30 -2.53
CA ILE A 12 -6.07 5.04 -1.47
C ILE A 12 -4.75 5.61 -2.00
N GLY A 13 -4.05 4.85 -2.86
CA GLY A 13 -2.77 5.27 -3.42
C GLY A 13 -2.87 6.55 -4.24
N SER A 14 -3.86 6.67 -5.12
CA SER A 14 -4.04 7.86 -5.95
C SER A 14 -4.35 9.12 -5.14
N HIS A 15 -5.20 9.02 -4.11
CA HIS A 15 -5.45 10.12 -3.19
C HIS A 15 -4.17 10.52 -2.44
N THR A 16 -3.39 9.54 -1.98
CA THR A 16 -2.11 9.80 -1.32
C THR A 16 -1.11 10.48 -2.25
N VAL A 17 -1.06 10.08 -3.53
CA VAL A 17 -0.21 10.74 -4.54
C VAL A 17 -0.61 12.22 -4.70
N VAL A 18 -1.91 12.51 -4.78
CA VAL A 18 -2.42 13.90 -4.88
C VAL A 18 -1.97 14.73 -3.67
N GLU A 19 -2.21 14.24 -2.45
CA GLU A 19 -1.86 14.97 -1.24
C GLU A 19 -0.33 15.20 -1.14
N LEU A 20 0.49 14.19 -1.44
CA LEU A 20 1.94 14.34 -1.43
C LEU A 20 2.42 15.39 -2.45
N GLN A 21 1.82 15.43 -3.66
CA GLN A 21 2.19 16.43 -4.65
C GLN A 21 1.75 17.84 -4.24
N ASN A 22 0.58 17.99 -3.62
CA ASN A 22 0.10 19.26 -3.06
C ASN A 22 1.02 19.79 -1.96
N GLU A 23 1.58 18.88 -1.13
CA GLU A 23 2.58 19.19 -0.11
C GLU A 23 4.01 19.39 -0.67
N GLY A 24 4.18 19.37 -1.99
CA GLY A 24 5.44 19.66 -2.67
C GLY A 24 6.44 18.50 -2.72
N PHE A 25 6.03 17.27 -2.42
CA PHE A 25 6.88 16.10 -2.61
C PHE A 25 7.00 15.72 -4.09
N GLU A 26 8.14 15.18 -4.47
CA GLU A 26 8.31 14.47 -5.73
C GLU A 26 7.82 13.03 -5.54
N VAL A 27 6.84 12.61 -6.32
CA VAL A 27 6.20 11.31 -6.14
C VAL A 27 6.52 10.38 -7.31
N ILE A 28 6.92 9.16 -6.97
CA ILE A 28 6.98 8.03 -7.90
C ILE A 28 5.85 7.07 -7.53
N ALA A 29 4.98 6.76 -8.47
CA ALA A 29 3.94 5.78 -8.33
C ALA A 29 4.35 4.48 -9.03
N ILE A 30 4.27 3.35 -8.32
CA ILE A 30 4.36 1.99 -8.89
C ILE A 30 2.98 1.35 -8.83
N ASP A 31 2.59 0.72 -9.95
CA ASP A 31 1.40 -0.10 -10.03
C ASP A 31 1.57 -1.14 -11.14
N ASN A 32 0.98 -2.32 -11.01
CA ASN A 32 0.99 -3.35 -12.05
C ASN A 32 -0.28 -3.35 -12.91
N LEU A 33 -1.19 -2.42 -12.63
CA LEU A 33 -2.46 -2.22 -13.34
C LEU A 33 -3.42 -3.43 -13.27
N SER A 34 -3.22 -4.34 -12.32
CA SER A 34 -4.11 -5.51 -12.17
C SER A 34 -5.50 -5.13 -11.66
N ASN A 35 -5.62 -4.01 -10.93
CA ASN A 35 -6.87 -3.50 -10.35
C ASN A 35 -6.90 -1.96 -10.37
N SER A 36 -6.30 -1.35 -11.38
CA SER A 36 -6.22 0.09 -11.56
C SER A 36 -6.14 0.43 -13.05
N SER A 37 -6.17 1.70 -13.42
CA SER A 37 -6.10 2.18 -14.79
C SER A 37 -5.06 3.30 -14.93
N LEU A 38 -4.44 3.40 -16.11
CA LEU A 38 -3.57 4.54 -16.47
C LEU A 38 -4.31 5.88 -16.49
N GLU A 39 -5.63 5.88 -16.68
CA GLU A 39 -6.47 7.08 -16.66
C GLU A 39 -6.40 7.82 -15.31
N VAL A 40 -6.07 7.11 -14.23
CA VAL A 40 -5.85 7.71 -12.90
C VAL A 40 -4.72 8.74 -12.94
N LEU A 41 -3.68 8.53 -13.75
CA LEU A 41 -2.59 9.52 -13.94
C LEU A 41 -3.11 10.84 -14.50
N ASP A 42 -4.07 10.78 -15.43
CA ASP A 42 -4.66 11.99 -16.00
C ASP A 42 -5.57 12.70 -14.98
N GLY A 43 -6.27 11.92 -14.15
CA GLY A 43 -7.03 12.45 -13.01
C GLY A 43 -6.12 13.19 -12.01
N ILE A 44 -5.02 12.57 -11.61
CA ILE A 44 -4.02 13.19 -10.72
C ILE A 44 -3.48 14.48 -11.34
N GLU A 45 -3.13 14.48 -12.64
CA GLU A 45 -2.63 15.65 -13.33
C GLU A 45 -3.65 16.79 -13.38
N ARG A 46 -4.94 16.49 -13.62
CA ARG A 46 -6.01 17.51 -13.61
C ARG A 46 -6.18 18.15 -12.24
N ILE A 47 -5.96 17.39 -11.16
CA ILE A 47 -6.08 17.91 -9.78
C ILE A 47 -4.86 18.74 -9.38
N THR A 48 -3.66 18.21 -9.60
CA THR A 48 -2.42 18.77 -9.04
C THR A 48 -1.62 19.63 -10.04
N GLY A 49 -2.01 19.60 -11.32
CA GLY A 49 -1.26 20.24 -12.41
C GLY A 49 0.02 19.49 -12.81
N LYS A 50 0.29 18.31 -12.25
CA LYS A 50 1.53 17.57 -12.47
C LYS A 50 1.30 16.05 -12.43
N LYS A 51 1.78 15.34 -13.46
CA LYS A 51 1.82 13.87 -13.40
C LYS A 51 2.91 13.39 -12.43
N PRO A 52 2.64 12.38 -11.59
CA PRO A 52 3.70 11.68 -10.88
C PRO A 52 4.60 10.93 -11.88
N ILE A 53 5.82 10.64 -11.48
CA ILE A 53 6.62 9.64 -12.21
C ILE A 53 5.91 8.30 -12.03
N PHE A 54 5.68 7.58 -13.12
CA PHE A 54 4.98 6.30 -13.09
C PHE A 54 5.86 5.17 -13.62
N GLU A 55 5.89 4.06 -12.90
CA GLU A 55 6.57 2.82 -13.31
C GLU A 55 5.57 1.65 -13.24
N ASN A 56 5.33 1.02 -14.38
CA ASN A 56 4.51 -0.19 -14.43
C ASN A 56 5.37 -1.39 -14.01
N ILE A 57 5.29 -1.78 -12.75
CA ILE A 57 6.11 -2.85 -12.16
C ILE A 57 5.22 -3.76 -11.32
N ASP A 58 5.35 -5.06 -11.52
CA ASP A 58 4.83 -6.05 -10.60
C ASP A 58 5.86 -6.29 -9.48
N LEU A 59 5.47 -5.96 -8.26
CA LEU A 59 6.37 -6.09 -7.10
C LEU A 59 6.66 -7.55 -6.71
N ARG A 60 5.98 -8.53 -7.30
CA ARG A 60 6.32 -9.95 -7.17
C ARG A 60 7.61 -10.29 -7.92
N GLU A 61 8.00 -9.45 -8.88
CA GLU A 61 9.19 -9.63 -9.70
C GLU A 61 10.42 -9.01 -9.01
N LYS A 62 11.12 -9.79 -8.20
CA LYS A 62 12.28 -9.34 -7.42
C LYS A 62 13.30 -8.53 -8.23
N ALA A 63 13.64 -9.00 -9.44
CA ALA A 63 14.60 -8.33 -10.30
C ALA A 63 14.12 -6.94 -10.77
N ALA A 64 12.81 -6.79 -11.00
CA ALA A 64 12.21 -5.51 -11.36
C ALA A 64 12.28 -4.51 -10.19
N VAL A 65 11.97 -4.97 -8.96
CA VAL A 65 12.10 -4.17 -7.74
C VAL A 65 13.55 -3.71 -7.54
N GLN A 66 14.52 -4.60 -7.67
CA GLN A 66 15.95 -4.27 -7.56
C GLN A 66 16.40 -3.24 -8.60
N SER A 67 15.97 -3.42 -9.86
CA SER A 67 16.29 -2.51 -10.96
C SER A 67 15.68 -1.12 -10.72
N PHE A 68 14.46 -1.07 -10.18
CA PHE A 68 13.78 0.16 -9.82
C PHE A 68 14.55 0.94 -8.74
N PHE A 69 14.90 0.33 -7.61
CA PHE A 69 15.65 1.00 -6.54
C PHE A 69 17.07 1.38 -6.95
N LYS A 70 17.69 0.65 -7.90
CA LYS A 70 18.95 1.06 -8.52
C LYS A 70 18.79 2.33 -9.38
N LYS A 71 17.68 2.46 -10.10
CA LYS A 71 17.34 3.63 -10.91
C LYS A 71 17.02 4.85 -10.05
N TYR A 72 16.33 4.66 -8.94
CA TYR A 72 15.84 5.69 -8.05
C TYR A 72 16.45 5.56 -6.64
N SER A 73 17.77 5.73 -6.55
CA SER A 73 18.52 5.57 -5.30
C SER A 73 18.34 6.71 -4.29
N ASP A 74 17.67 7.80 -4.69
CA ASP A 74 17.42 9.00 -3.89
C ASP A 74 16.02 9.03 -3.24
N ILE A 75 15.33 7.90 -3.22
CA ILE A 75 14.04 7.74 -2.51
C ILE A 75 14.29 7.96 -1.01
N SER A 76 13.45 8.80 -0.39
CA SER A 76 13.52 9.14 1.04
C SER A 76 12.48 8.41 1.89
N GLY A 77 11.47 7.81 1.26
CA GLY A 77 10.43 7.08 1.94
C GLY A 77 9.55 6.28 0.98
N VAL A 78 8.90 5.28 1.52
CA VAL A 78 7.94 4.42 0.81
C VAL A 78 6.62 4.39 1.54
N ILE A 79 5.52 4.57 0.81
CA ILE A 79 4.17 4.27 1.29
C ILE A 79 3.67 3.07 0.50
N HIS A 80 3.46 1.96 1.21
CA HIS A 80 3.20 0.66 0.59
C HIS A 80 1.72 0.30 0.68
N PHE A 81 0.98 0.55 -0.42
CA PHE A 81 -0.43 0.14 -0.57
C PHE A 81 -0.61 -1.11 -1.43
N ALA A 82 0.35 -1.43 -2.30
CA ALA A 82 0.23 -2.54 -3.23
C ALA A 82 -0.05 -3.86 -2.51
N ALA A 83 -1.26 -4.39 -2.69
CA ALA A 83 -1.71 -5.64 -2.11
C ALA A 83 -3.01 -6.11 -2.77
N SER A 84 -3.25 -7.40 -2.82
CA SER A 84 -4.58 -7.96 -3.00
C SER A 84 -5.38 -7.77 -1.71
N LYS A 85 -6.62 -7.24 -1.80
CA LYS A 85 -7.39 -6.77 -0.62
C LYS A 85 -8.74 -7.46 -0.39
N ALA A 86 -9.23 -8.27 -1.33
CA ALA A 86 -10.54 -8.87 -1.24
C ALA A 86 -10.56 -10.05 -0.25
N VAL A 87 -11.28 -9.89 0.87
CA VAL A 87 -11.34 -10.91 1.94
C VAL A 87 -11.90 -12.24 1.42
N GLY A 88 -13.01 -12.21 0.66
CA GLY A 88 -13.64 -13.41 0.09
C GLY A 88 -12.68 -14.16 -0.86
N GLU A 89 -12.09 -13.46 -1.82
CA GLU A 89 -11.11 -14.05 -2.75
C GLU A 89 -9.92 -14.67 -2.00
N SER A 90 -9.48 -14.07 -0.90
CA SER A 90 -8.36 -14.61 -0.12
C SER A 90 -8.66 -15.99 0.47
N VAL A 91 -9.93 -16.27 0.78
CA VAL A 91 -10.35 -17.58 1.28
C VAL A 91 -10.37 -18.61 0.15
N GLU A 92 -10.78 -18.20 -1.05
CA GLU A 92 -10.81 -19.08 -2.23
C GLU A 92 -9.40 -19.34 -2.80
N ASN A 93 -8.52 -18.33 -2.78
CA ASN A 93 -7.19 -18.35 -3.38
C ASN A 93 -6.10 -17.89 -2.39
N PRO A 94 -5.88 -18.58 -1.27
CA PRO A 94 -4.97 -18.10 -0.22
C PRO A 94 -3.52 -17.94 -0.68
N LEU A 95 -3.02 -18.82 -1.51
CA LEU A 95 -1.63 -18.76 -1.99
C LEU A 95 -1.36 -17.52 -2.83
N LEU A 96 -2.33 -17.07 -3.64
CA LEU A 96 -2.24 -15.81 -4.38
C LEU A 96 -1.98 -14.63 -3.43
N TYR A 97 -2.68 -14.60 -2.30
CA TYR A 97 -2.54 -13.53 -1.30
C TYR A 97 -1.21 -13.56 -0.58
N TYR A 98 -0.74 -14.74 -0.18
CA TYR A 98 0.59 -14.86 0.44
C TYR A 98 1.70 -14.51 -0.55
N GLU A 99 1.64 -15.00 -1.78
CA GLU A 99 2.63 -14.68 -2.81
C GLU A 99 2.64 -13.18 -3.13
N ASN A 100 1.48 -12.59 -3.39
CA ASN A 100 1.39 -11.19 -3.77
C ASN A 100 1.75 -10.26 -2.62
N ASN A 101 1.14 -10.43 -1.44
CA ASN A 101 1.25 -9.45 -0.37
C ASN A 101 2.57 -9.57 0.40
N ILE A 102 3.05 -10.80 0.63
CA ILE A 102 4.26 -11.00 1.44
C ILE A 102 5.53 -10.87 0.59
N ASN A 103 5.59 -11.50 -0.60
CA ASN A 103 6.80 -11.40 -1.41
C ASN A 103 7.05 -9.95 -1.86
N ALA A 104 6.01 -9.23 -2.31
CA ALA A 104 6.13 -7.83 -2.69
C ALA A 104 6.67 -6.98 -1.55
N LEU A 105 6.12 -7.14 -0.34
CA LEU A 105 6.59 -6.44 0.86
C LEU A 105 8.06 -6.74 1.15
N VAL A 106 8.44 -8.03 1.17
CA VAL A 106 9.81 -8.45 1.47
C VAL A 106 10.80 -7.88 0.46
N TYR A 107 10.47 -7.89 -0.84
CA TYR A 107 11.37 -7.36 -1.87
C TYR A 107 11.56 -5.84 -1.75
N VAL A 108 10.50 -5.10 -1.44
CA VAL A 108 10.61 -3.66 -1.19
C VAL A 108 11.43 -3.38 0.06
N LEU A 109 11.21 -4.11 1.16
CA LEU A 109 11.99 -3.96 2.40
C LEU A 109 13.48 -4.27 2.19
N GLN A 110 13.82 -5.31 1.39
CA GLN A 110 15.20 -5.63 1.06
C GLN A 110 15.94 -4.49 0.36
N GLU A 111 15.26 -3.65 -0.38
CA GLU A 111 15.87 -2.54 -1.09
C GLU A 111 15.87 -1.25 -0.26
N ILE A 112 14.76 -0.91 0.39
CA ILE A 112 14.70 0.33 1.16
C ILE A 112 15.65 0.33 2.36
N THR A 113 15.89 -0.83 2.98
CA THR A 113 16.81 -0.94 4.13
C THR A 113 18.29 -0.76 3.75
N LYS A 114 18.62 -0.74 2.46
CA LYS A 114 19.98 -0.40 1.97
C LYS A 114 20.21 1.12 1.90
N LEU A 115 19.15 1.92 1.97
CA LEU A 115 19.26 3.37 1.94
C LEU A 115 19.71 3.90 3.29
N GLU A 116 20.44 5.03 3.30
CA GLU A 116 20.95 5.65 4.52
C GLU A 116 19.83 6.04 5.50
N LYS A 117 18.71 6.52 4.96
CA LYS A 117 17.49 6.83 5.72
C LYS A 117 16.32 6.14 5.07
N ALA A 118 15.74 5.20 5.77
CA ALA A 118 14.58 4.45 5.32
C ALA A 118 13.36 4.84 6.14
N ASN A 119 12.35 5.46 5.50
CA ASN A 119 11.04 5.69 6.11
C ASN A 119 10.03 4.81 5.37
N PHE A 120 9.30 4.00 6.11
CA PHE A 120 8.37 3.03 5.54
C PHE A 120 6.99 3.14 6.20
N ILE A 121 5.98 3.48 5.41
CA ILE A 121 4.58 3.50 5.84
C ILE A 121 3.87 2.30 5.22
N PHE A 122 3.29 1.46 6.05
CA PHE A 122 2.58 0.26 5.62
C PHE A 122 1.08 0.41 5.75
N SER A 123 0.39 0.14 4.66
CA SER A 123 -1.06 -0.02 4.66
C SER A 123 -1.43 -1.35 5.31
N SER A 124 -1.59 -1.34 6.62
CA SER A 124 -2.17 -2.44 7.37
C SER A 124 -3.71 -2.36 7.31
N SER A 125 -4.40 -3.09 8.15
CA SER A 125 -5.85 -3.20 8.12
C SER A 125 -6.41 -3.44 9.52
N CYS A 126 -7.63 -2.99 9.78
CA CYS A 126 -8.38 -3.35 10.98
C CYS A 126 -8.59 -4.86 11.13
N THR A 127 -8.45 -5.63 10.05
CA THR A 127 -8.54 -7.10 10.09
C THR A 127 -7.50 -7.77 10.99
N VAL A 128 -6.42 -7.06 11.36
CA VAL A 128 -5.42 -7.54 12.33
C VAL A 128 -5.99 -7.67 13.75
N TYR A 129 -7.05 -6.96 14.05
CA TYR A 129 -7.73 -7.07 15.36
C TYR A 129 -8.66 -8.29 15.46
N GLY A 130 -8.88 -9.03 14.36
CA GLY A 130 -9.78 -10.18 14.34
C GLY A 130 -11.18 -9.83 14.86
N GLN A 131 -11.69 -10.61 15.81
CA GLN A 131 -12.90 -10.29 16.56
C GLN A 131 -12.54 -9.59 17.86
N ALA A 132 -12.54 -8.26 17.84
CA ALA A 132 -12.24 -7.47 19.01
C ALA A 132 -13.30 -7.66 20.11
N GLU A 133 -12.86 -7.84 21.34
CA GLU A 133 -13.75 -8.06 22.50
C GLU A 133 -14.31 -6.73 23.05
N VAL A 134 -13.62 -5.61 22.79
CA VAL A 134 -13.95 -4.29 23.34
C VAL A 134 -14.15 -3.29 22.22
N MET A 135 -15.21 -2.51 22.31
CA MET A 135 -15.53 -1.41 21.39
C MET A 135 -15.59 -0.07 22.15
N PRO A 136 -15.17 1.04 21.54
CA PRO A 136 -14.52 1.16 20.23
C PRO A 136 -13.11 0.55 20.24
N ILE A 137 -12.69 0.01 19.09
CA ILE A 137 -11.33 -0.52 18.91
C ILE A 137 -10.34 0.64 18.89
N THR A 138 -9.27 0.50 19.66
CA THR A 138 -8.12 1.43 19.68
C THR A 138 -6.85 0.70 19.26
N GLU A 139 -5.76 1.44 19.02
CA GLU A 139 -4.46 0.89 18.65
C GLU A 139 -3.87 -0.04 19.74
N ASN A 140 -4.34 0.10 20.98
CA ASN A 140 -3.94 -0.76 22.11
C ASN A 140 -4.69 -2.09 22.16
N ALA A 141 -5.69 -2.29 21.29
CA ALA A 141 -6.40 -3.56 21.23
C ALA A 141 -5.45 -4.68 20.80
N SER A 142 -5.57 -5.84 21.44
CA SER A 142 -4.73 -7.00 21.14
C SER A 142 -4.99 -7.50 19.70
N VAL A 143 -3.93 -7.87 19.01
CA VAL A 143 -4.01 -8.59 17.76
C VAL A 143 -4.58 -9.97 18.04
N GLN A 144 -5.66 -10.32 17.36
CA GLN A 144 -6.35 -11.60 17.48
C GLN A 144 -6.06 -12.49 16.27
N PRO A 145 -6.26 -13.80 16.31
CA PRO A 145 -6.10 -14.66 15.15
C PRO A 145 -6.85 -14.12 13.93
N ALA A 146 -6.17 -14.04 12.80
CA ALA A 146 -6.76 -13.52 11.57
C ALA A 146 -7.95 -14.38 11.12
N MET A 147 -9.02 -13.73 10.70
CA MET A 147 -10.24 -14.39 10.22
C MET A 147 -10.17 -14.75 8.72
N SER A 148 -9.12 -14.36 8.03
CA SER A 148 -8.93 -14.62 6.60
C SER A 148 -7.44 -14.62 6.23
N PRO A 149 -7.06 -15.27 5.11
CA PRO A 149 -5.71 -15.19 4.57
C PRO A 149 -5.26 -13.75 4.30
N TYR A 150 -6.15 -12.88 3.80
CA TYR A 150 -5.84 -11.46 3.66
C TYR A 150 -5.46 -10.82 5.01
N GLY A 151 -6.29 -10.97 6.03
CA GLY A 151 -5.99 -10.46 7.37
C GLY A 151 -4.67 -11.01 7.92
N ASN A 152 -4.41 -12.30 7.70
CA ASN A 152 -3.15 -12.92 8.10
C ASN A 152 -1.93 -12.34 7.36
N THR A 153 -2.05 -12.02 6.06
CA THR A 153 -0.94 -11.34 5.35
C THR A 153 -0.64 -9.96 5.93
N LYS A 154 -1.64 -9.27 6.48
CA LYS A 154 -1.41 -7.98 7.15
C LYS A 154 -0.75 -8.15 8.51
N GLN A 155 -1.15 -9.15 9.31
CA GLN A 155 -0.47 -9.48 10.58
C GLN A 155 0.99 -9.88 10.35
N ILE A 156 1.26 -10.80 9.44
CA ILE A 156 2.62 -11.22 9.06
C ILE A 156 3.42 -10.01 8.55
N GLY A 157 2.81 -9.13 7.76
CA GLY A 157 3.46 -7.90 7.28
C GLY A 157 3.88 -6.98 8.41
N GLU A 158 3.03 -6.76 9.42
CA GLU A 158 3.38 -5.97 10.60
C GLU A 158 4.53 -6.60 11.40
N GLU A 159 4.53 -7.92 11.57
CA GLU A 159 5.60 -8.66 12.24
C GLU A 159 6.93 -8.51 11.51
N ILE A 160 6.95 -8.75 10.19
CA ILE A 160 8.15 -8.59 9.35
C ILE A 160 8.71 -7.16 9.47
N ILE A 161 7.86 -6.14 9.32
CA ILE A 161 8.29 -4.74 9.39
C ILE A 161 8.87 -4.42 10.75
N THR A 162 8.21 -4.88 11.81
CA THR A 162 8.66 -4.68 13.20
C THR A 162 10.03 -5.31 13.44
N ASP A 163 10.25 -6.53 12.94
CA ASP A 163 11.52 -7.23 13.11
C ASP A 163 12.65 -6.57 12.30
N VAL A 164 12.36 -6.13 11.08
CA VAL A 164 13.31 -5.38 10.25
C VAL A 164 13.69 -4.05 10.91
N ALA A 165 12.71 -3.30 11.42
CA ALA A 165 12.96 -2.02 12.09
C ALA A 165 13.85 -2.14 13.35
N LYS A 166 13.80 -3.27 14.07
CA LYS A 166 14.65 -3.52 15.26
C LYS A 166 16.15 -3.64 14.92
N VAL A 167 16.48 -4.07 13.70
CA VAL A 167 17.87 -4.40 13.30
C VAL A 167 18.42 -3.49 12.20
N THR A 168 17.64 -2.47 11.78
CA THR A 168 18.03 -1.49 10.76
C THR A 168 17.75 -0.07 11.22
N ASN A 169 18.16 0.94 10.43
CA ASN A 169 17.82 2.35 10.65
C ASN A 169 16.48 2.75 10.02
N MET A 170 15.58 1.79 9.78
CA MET A 170 14.28 2.04 9.20
C MET A 170 13.29 2.55 10.24
N ASN A 171 12.70 3.71 9.97
CA ASN A 171 11.51 4.17 10.68
C ASN A 171 10.28 3.58 10.00
N SER A 172 9.34 3.05 10.78
CA SER A 172 8.11 2.48 10.23
C SER A 172 6.87 3.01 10.93
N ILE A 173 5.79 3.15 10.15
CA ILE A 173 4.44 3.46 10.62
C ILE A 173 3.50 2.41 10.02
N LEU A 174 2.67 1.81 10.87
CA LEU A 174 1.68 0.80 10.49
C LEU A 174 0.30 1.44 10.57
N LEU A 175 -0.34 1.70 9.42
CA LEU A 175 -1.67 2.33 9.36
C LEU A 175 -2.75 1.25 9.24
N ARG A 176 -3.49 1.01 10.31
CA ARG A 176 -4.57 0.02 10.35
C ARG A 176 -5.89 0.63 9.90
N TYR A 177 -6.09 0.65 8.58
CA TYR A 177 -7.30 1.19 7.98
C TYR A 177 -8.53 0.35 8.34
N PHE A 178 -9.61 1.03 8.67
CA PHE A 178 -10.97 0.50 8.54
C PHE A 178 -11.42 0.65 7.09
N ASN A 179 -12.70 0.77 6.80
CA ASN A 179 -13.19 0.91 5.43
C ASN A 179 -13.13 2.38 5.00
N PRO A 180 -12.15 2.80 4.20
CA PRO A 180 -12.15 4.16 3.65
C PRO A 180 -13.31 4.30 2.68
N ILE A 181 -13.97 5.45 2.72
CA ILE A 181 -15.10 5.81 1.86
C ILE A 181 -14.89 7.18 1.24
N GLY A 182 -15.53 7.43 0.12
CA GLY A 182 -15.51 8.71 -0.57
C GLY A 182 -14.63 8.69 -1.82
N ALA A 183 -14.75 9.76 -2.59
CA ALA A 183 -13.92 10.06 -3.73
C ALA A 183 -13.34 11.47 -3.56
N HIS A 184 -12.35 11.83 -4.38
CA HIS A 184 -11.85 13.19 -4.39
C HIS A 184 -12.96 14.17 -4.80
N GLU A 185 -13.01 15.35 -4.21
CA GLU A 185 -14.07 16.36 -4.46
C GLU A 185 -14.17 16.80 -5.93
N SER A 186 -13.07 16.68 -6.68
CA SER A 186 -13.06 16.95 -8.12
C SER A 186 -13.76 15.88 -8.96
N ALA A 187 -14.10 14.73 -8.40
CA ALA A 187 -14.58 13.52 -9.08
C ALA A 187 -13.61 12.92 -10.13
N GLU A 188 -12.33 13.34 -10.13
CA GLU A 188 -11.32 12.86 -11.08
C GLU A 188 -10.66 11.55 -10.67
N ILE A 189 -10.64 11.26 -9.35
CA ILE A 189 -10.14 10.00 -8.79
C ILE A 189 -11.09 9.48 -7.71
N GLY A 190 -11.16 8.17 -7.59
CA GLY A 190 -12.02 7.49 -6.65
C GLY A 190 -11.79 5.98 -6.68
N GLU A 191 -12.67 5.23 -6.06
CA GLU A 191 -12.64 3.77 -6.14
C GLU A 191 -13.32 3.29 -7.43
N LEU A 192 -12.64 2.41 -8.18
CA LEU A 192 -13.16 1.72 -9.35
C LEU A 192 -13.19 0.22 -9.05
N PRO A 193 -14.27 -0.30 -8.44
CA PRO A 193 -14.36 -1.70 -8.08
C PRO A 193 -14.48 -2.57 -9.34
N LEU A 194 -13.72 -3.66 -9.40
CA LEU A 194 -13.92 -4.70 -10.40
C LEU A 194 -15.10 -5.59 -9.93
N GLY A 195 -16.20 -5.57 -10.67
CA GLY A 195 -17.40 -6.33 -10.35
C GLY A 195 -18.33 -5.63 -9.35
N VAL A 196 -19.01 -6.40 -8.52
CA VAL A 196 -19.96 -5.86 -7.52
C VAL A 196 -19.20 -5.21 -6.38
N PRO A 197 -19.47 -3.92 -6.05
CA PRO A 197 -18.86 -3.26 -4.91
C PRO A 197 -19.14 -4.02 -3.62
N GLN A 198 -18.11 -4.23 -2.80
CA GLN A 198 -18.21 -4.95 -1.51
C GLN A 198 -18.05 -4.00 -0.31
N ASN A 199 -17.99 -2.70 -0.56
CA ASN A 199 -17.90 -1.70 0.49
C ASN A 199 -19.28 -1.40 1.10
N LEU A 200 -19.28 -0.91 2.35
CA LEU A 200 -20.52 -0.53 3.06
C LEU A 200 -21.27 0.61 2.35
N VAL A 201 -20.52 1.49 1.72
CA VAL A 201 -21.04 2.58 0.88
C VAL A 201 -20.44 2.37 -0.50
N PRO A 202 -21.27 2.00 -1.51
CA PRO A 202 -20.82 1.80 -2.88
C PRO A 202 -20.49 3.13 -3.59
#